data_485f06e6fb0665a1c71f22da1ee7cafe
#
_entry.id   485f06e6fb0665a1c71f22da1ee7cafe
#
_cell.length_a   1.000
_cell.length_b   1.000
_cell.length_c   1.000
_cell.angle_alpha   90.00
_cell.angle_beta   90.00
_cell.angle_gamma   90.00
#
_symmetry.space_group_name_H-M   'P 1'
#
loop_
_entity.id
_entity.type
_entity.pdbx_description
1 polymer ?
#
loop_
_entity_poly.entity_id
_entity_poly.type
_entity_poly.pdbx_seq_one_letter_code
_entity_poly.pdbx_strand_id
1 'polypeptide(L)'
;MIKAATTIIVSIQALIFGVEAVSAPVSVRPPAVVVSAPNVLQVEGRLADSRQIAVLSDSYGFGEVSDRVSALQRVIGTVRIDGHYGAITRREHLEKLGELGLPSTNVPAVKVSSGSYDIPSDIKQRCPMWEPTFASMGLEPVEVFSYIAYRESHCNPKAINARWDSAGNMIYHLNRDKSWDSGLLQINSSWITSVRKVCGVDSGDKRKDLEVLLDPVCNIKFAKFIMDNSAGKLGNWRVYSSK
;
A
#
# COMPACT_ATOMS: atom_id res chain seq x y z
N MET A 1 35.47 -36.01 -6.26
CA MET A 1 36.35 -34.82 -6.11
C MET A 1 35.71 -33.88 -5.11
N ILE A 2 36.27 -33.89 -3.91
CA ILE A 2 35.78 -33.10 -2.75
C ILE A 2 36.63 -31.82 -2.73
N LYS A 3 36.02 -30.65 -2.79
CA LYS A 3 36.70 -29.36 -2.59
C LYS A 3 36.41 -28.87 -1.17
N ALA A 4 37.50 -28.81 -0.39
CA ALA A 4 37.52 -28.31 0.98
C ALA A 4 37.37 -26.79 1.02
N ALA A 5 36.58 -26.31 1.97
CA ALA A 5 36.48 -24.91 2.30
C ALA A 5 37.51 -24.56 3.40
N THR A 6 38.32 -23.55 3.12
CA THR A 6 39.36 -23.06 4.05
C THR A 6 38.77 -21.94 4.89
N THR A 7 38.70 -22.17 6.19
CA THR A 7 38.32 -21.18 7.20
C THR A 7 39.57 -20.41 7.66
N ILE A 8 39.58 -19.09 7.49
CA ILE A 8 40.66 -18.24 7.98
C ILE A 8 40.24 -17.69 9.35
N ILE A 9 40.99 -18.09 10.38
CA ILE A 9 40.86 -17.53 11.74
C ILE A 9 41.93 -16.43 11.88
N VAL A 10 41.49 -15.20 12.13
CA VAL A 10 42.37 -14.06 12.44
C VAL A 10 42.42 -13.90 13.97
N SER A 11 43.57 -14.22 14.54
CA SER A 11 43.86 -14.02 15.98
C SER A 11 44.45 -12.61 16.15
N ILE A 12 43.81 -11.79 16.99
CA ILE A 12 44.33 -10.49 17.41
C ILE A 12 45.02 -10.69 18.79
N GLN A 13 46.34 -10.57 18.83
CA GLN A 13 47.10 -10.51 20.06
C GLN A 13 47.18 -9.05 20.56
N ALA A 14 46.73 -8.80 21.78
CA ALA A 14 46.88 -7.53 22.46
C ALA A 14 48.24 -7.49 23.17
N LEU A 15 49.09 -6.53 22.81
CA LEU A 15 50.33 -6.21 23.53
C LEU A 15 50.02 -5.23 24.67
N ILE A 16 50.30 -5.65 25.90
CA ILE A 16 50.22 -4.83 27.09
C ILE A 16 51.61 -4.22 27.31
N PHE A 17 51.76 -2.92 27.20
CA PHE A 17 52.91 -2.17 27.69
C PHE A 17 52.48 -1.43 28.96
N GLY A 18 53.09 -1.81 30.09
CA GLY A 18 53.02 -1.10 31.33
C GLY A 18 53.92 0.15 31.29
N VAL A 19 53.38 1.28 31.70
CA VAL A 19 54.14 2.50 31.98
C VAL A 19 53.69 3.02 33.33
N GLU A 20 54.59 3.00 34.33
CA GLU A 20 54.40 3.67 35.63
C GLU A 20 54.44 5.21 35.40
N ALA A 21 53.42 5.88 35.90
CA ALA A 21 53.37 7.36 35.86
C ALA A 21 53.37 7.94 37.26
N VAL A 22 54.37 8.80 37.46
CA VAL A 22 54.61 9.60 38.67
C VAL A 22 53.49 10.62 38.86
N SER A 23 52.89 10.67 40.05
CA SER A 23 51.81 11.58 40.42
C SER A 23 52.35 13.00 40.70
N ALA A 24 51.85 13.99 39.96
CA ALA A 24 51.88 15.39 40.33
C ALA A 24 50.47 15.88 40.71
N PRO A 25 50.28 16.74 41.71
CA PRO A 25 48.95 17.20 42.11
C PRO A 25 48.38 18.15 41.07
N VAL A 26 47.30 17.71 40.41
CA VAL A 26 46.53 18.52 39.45
C VAL A 26 45.49 19.31 40.22
N SER A 27 45.62 20.64 40.16
CA SER A 27 44.58 21.60 40.57
C SER A 27 43.34 21.41 39.74
N VAL A 28 42.28 20.86 40.33
CA VAL A 28 40.97 20.60 39.67
C VAL A 28 40.24 21.95 39.63
N ARG A 29 40.31 22.60 38.47
CA ARG A 29 39.37 23.66 38.09
C ARG A 29 38.05 22.98 37.70
N PRO A 30 36.88 23.36 38.26
CA PRO A 30 35.61 22.75 37.84
C PRO A 30 35.38 23.05 36.36
N PRO A 31 34.92 22.04 35.60
CA PRO A 31 34.60 22.26 34.18
C PRO A 31 33.49 23.30 34.08
N ALA A 32 33.70 24.30 33.26
CA ALA A 32 32.63 25.19 32.83
C ALA A 32 31.55 24.33 32.17
N VAL A 33 30.35 24.32 32.74
CA VAL A 33 29.17 23.69 32.13
C VAL A 33 28.87 24.52 30.88
N VAL A 34 29.39 24.10 29.77
CA VAL A 34 28.92 24.58 28.47
C VAL A 34 27.53 23.99 28.30
N VAL A 35 26.50 24.74 28.66
CA VAL A 35 25.13 24.44 28.25
C VAL A 35 25.13 24.66 26.74
N SER A 36 25.37 23.57 25.99
CA SER A 36 25.07 23.53 24.57
C SER A 36 23.60 23.81 24.42
N ALA A 37 23.29 24.98 23.84
CA ALA A 37 21.94 25.24 23.36
C ALA A 37 21.51 24.03 22.52
N PRO A 38 20.28 23.52 22.67
CA PRO A 38 19.80 22.43 21.84
C PRO A 38 20.04 22.85 20.39
N ASN A 39 20.78 22.01 19.66
CA ASN A 39 20.84 22.09 18.21
C ASN A 39 19.39 21.93 17.74
N VAL A 40 18.75 23.08 17.51
CA VAL A 40 17.54 23.15 16.71
C VAL A 40 18.01 22.69 15.34
N LEU A 41 17.86 21.38 15.06
CA LEU A 41 17.86 20.87 13.73
C LEU A 41 16.82 21.72 12.99
N GLN A 42 17.31 22.69 12.24
CA GLN A 42 16.52 23.35 11.22
C GLN A 42 16.18 22.24 10.21
N VAL A 43 15.09 21.53 10.52
CA VAL A 43 14.33 20.82 9.51
C VAL A 43 13.84 21.94 8.61
N GLU A 44 14.51 22.13 7.47
CA GLU A 44 13.99 22.91 6.34
C GLU A 44 12.79 22.15 5.74
N GLY A 45 11.82 21.81 6.59
CA GLY A 45 10.48 21.45 6.21
C GLY A 45 9.73 22.75 5.99
N ARG A 46 9.30 23.01 4.76
CA ARG A 46 8.36 24.08 4.44
C ARG A 46 7.27 24.06 5.49
N LEU A 47 7.23 25.07 6.36
CA LEU A 47 6.09 25.33 7.23
C LEU A 47 4.88 25.43 6.29
N ALA A 48 3.98 24.45 6.35
CA ALA A 48 2.75 24.52 5.57
C ALA A 48 2.05 25.83 5.94
N ASP A 49 1.62 26.59 4.95
CA ASP A 49 0.86 27.82 5.16
C ASP A 49 -0.33 27.50 6.08
N SER A 50 -0.62 28.35 7.04
CA SER A 50 -1.74 28.20 7.97
C SER A 50 -3.08 27.93 7.27
N ARG A 51 -3.25 28.45 6.05
CA ARG A 51 -4.40 28.17 5.19
C ARG A 51 -4.42 26.73 4.69
N GLN A 52 -3.26 26.17 4.33
CA GLN A 52 -3.15 24.78 3.90
C GLN A 52 -3.46 23.83 5.06
N ILE A 53 -2.94 24.15 6.25
CA ILE A 53 -3.24 23.39 7.48
C ILE A 53 -4.73 23.44 7.77
N ALA A 54 -5.40 24.59 7.69
CA ALA A 54 -6.83 24.72 7.90
C ALA A 54 -7.64 23.84 6.93
N VAL A 55 -7.29 23.85 5.64
CA VAL A 55 -7.95 23.00 4.62
C VAL A 55 -7.71 21.51 4.90
N LEU A 56 -6.50 21.10 5.26
CA LEU A 56 -6.20 19.70 5.60
C LEU A 56 -6.86 19.25 6.91
N SER A 57 -7.09 20.15 7.85
CA SER A 57 -7.70 19.85 9.15
C SER A 57 -9.22 19.98 9.14
N ASP A 58 -9.83 20.37 8.04
CA ASP A 58 -11.30 20.44 7.92
C ASP A 58 -11.91 19.03 7.82
N SER A 59 -13.18 18.91 8.15
CA SER A 59 -13.92 17.65 8.10
C SER A 59 -14.66 17.51 6.78
N TYR A 60 -14.43 16.41 6.07
CA TYR A 60 -15.06 16.10 4.78
C TYR A 60 -15.97 14.87 4.92
N GLY A 61 -17.00 14.80 4.07
CA GLY A 61 -17.83 13.60 3.94
C GLY A 61 -17.27 12.64 2.89
N PHE A 62 -17.24 11.34 3.17
CA PHE A 62 -16.92 10.36 2.12
C PHE A 62 -18.00 10.38 1.03
N GLY A 63 -17.62 10.58 -0.23
CA GLY A 63 -18.55 10.79 -1.34
C GLY A 63 -19.02 12.24 -1.52
N GLU A 64 -18.53 13.18 -0.70
CA GLU A 64 -18.85 14.59 -0.84
C GLU A 64 -18.37 15.15 -2.18
N VAL A 65 -19.21 15.96 -2.83
CA VAL A 65 -18.87 16.69 -4.06
C VAL A 65 -19.04 18.18 -3.78
N SER A 66 -17.92 18.92 -3.72
CA SER A 66 -17.95 20.34 -3.36
C SER A 66 -16.68 21.10 -3.79
N ASP A 67 -16.76 22.43 -3.80
CA ASP A 67 -15.60 23.29 -4.03
C ASP A 67 -14.54 23.20 -2.92
N ARG A 68 -14.96 22.95 -1.68
CA ARG A 68 -14.02 22.75 -0.56
C ARG A 68 -13.19 21.46 -0.74
N VAL A 69 -13.77 20.42 -1.32
CA VAL A 69 -13.02 19.21 -1.71
C VAL A 69 -12.06 19.53 -2.84
N SER A 70 -12.44 20.36 -3.81
CA SER A 70 -11.53 20.83 -4.85
C SER A 70 -10.36 21.63 -4.26
N ALA A 71 -10.61 22.43 -3.22
CA ALA A 71 -9.56 23.16 -2.50
C ALA A 71 -8.60 22.20 -1.79
N LEU A 72 -9.12 21.17 -1.11
CA LEU A 72 -8.32 20.11 -0.50
C LEU A 72 -7.45 19.40 -1.52
N GLN A 73 -8.02 19.01 -2.65
CA GLN A 73 -7.30 18.33 -3.74
C GLN A 73 -6.15 19.17 -4.29
N ARG A 74 -6.31 20.50 -4.37
CA ARG A 74 -5.22 21.42 -4.74
C ARG A 74 -4.10 21.44 -3.69
N VAL A 75 -4.45 21.40 -2.41
CA VAL A 75 -3.46 21.36 -1.31
C VAL A 75 -2.72 20.03 -1.29
N ILE A 76 -3.40 18.92 -1.52
CA ILE A 76 -2.80 17.58 -1.64
C ILE A 76 -1.80 17.56 -2.82
N GLY A 77 -2.19 18.08 -3.98
CA GLY A 77 -1.35 18.24 -5.17
C GLY A 77 -1.09 16.97 -5.98
N THR A 78 -1.37 15.79 -5.46
CA THR A 78 -1.11 14.48 -6.10
C THR A 78 -2.35 13.84 -6.71
N VAL A 79 -3.53 14.44 -6.50
CA VAL A 79 -4.82 13.93 -6.97
C VAL A 79 -5.41 14.79 -8.08
N ARG A 80 -6.30 14.18 -8.88
CA ARG A 80 -7.14 14.94 -9.82
C ARG A 80 -8.06 15.88 -9.05
N ILE A 81 -8.20 17.11 -9.52
CA ILE A 81 -9.11 18.09 -8.95
C ILE A 81 -10.47 17.93 -9.64
N ASP A 82 -11.35 17.13 -9.05
CA ASP A 82 -12.71 16.86 -9.54
C ASP A 82 -13.80 17.22 -8.53
N GLY A 83 -13.40 17.73 -7.37
CA GLY A 83 -14.29 18.10 -6.28
C GLY A 83 -14.91 16.93 -5.56
N HIS A 84 -14.53 15.68 -5.86
CA HIS A 84 -15.10 14.47 -5.26
C HIS A 84 -14.17 13.88 -4.19
N TYR A 85 -14.65 13.80 -2.95
CA TYR A 85 -13.92 13.15 -1.85
C TYR A 85 -14.10 11.64 -1.89
N GLY A 86 -13.43 11.00 -2.85
CA GLY A 86 -13.40 9.55 -2.98
C GLY A 86 -12.25 8.91 -2.22
N ALA A 87 -12.08 7.60 -2.43
CA ALA A 87 -11.04 6.81 -1.77
C ALA A 87 -9.61 7.28 -2.09
N ILE A 88 -9.37 7.74 -3.31
CA ILE A 88 -8.06 8.28 -3.71
C ILE A 88 -7.78 9.58 -2.95
N THR A 89 -8.71 10.52 -2.96
CA THR A 89 -8.59 11.78 -2.23
C THR A 89 -8.37 11.53 -0.74
N ARG A 90 -9.12 10.57 -0.15
CA ARG A 90 -8.96 10.19 1.26
C ARG A 90 -7.57 9.63 1.57
N ARG A 91 -7.06 8.74 0.75
CA ARG A 91 -5.72 8.14 0.94
C ARG A 91 -4.64 9.21 0.92
N GLU A 92 -4.62 10.01 -0.12
CA GLU A 92 -3.64 11.09 -0.28
C GLU A 92 -3.79 12.17 0.80
N HIS A 93 -5.01 12.39 1.29
CA HIS A 93 -5.27 13.28 2.43
C HIS A 93 -4.62 12.73 3.72
N LEU A 94 -4.79 11.43 4.01
CA LEU A 94 -4.14 10.76 5.15
C LEU A 94 -2.62 10.80 5.04
N GLU A 95 -2.08 10.56 3.86
CA GLU A 95 -0.65 10.61 3.59
C GLU A 95 -0.10 12.03 3.84
N LYS A 96 -0.80 13.05 3.32
CA LYS A 96 -0.42 14.45 3.50
C LYS A 96 -0.47 14.91 4.95
N LEU A 97 -1.48 14.49 5.71
CA LEU A 97 -1.55 14.74 7.15
C LEU A 97 -0.38 14.07 7.88
N GLY A 98 -0.05 12.82 7.52
CA GLY A 98 1.10 12.10 8.08
C GLY A 98 2.45 12.77 7.80
N GLU A 99 2.68 13.25 6.56
CA GLU A 99 3.87 14.01 6.18
C GLU A 99 4.08 15.28 7.04
N LEU A 100 2.97 15.91 7.43
CA LEU A 100 2.97 17.16 8.20
C LEU A 100 2.84 16.93 9.72
N GLY A 101 2.74 15.69 10.19
CA GLY A 101 2.53 15.35 11.60
C GLY A 101 1.18 15.83 12.14
N LEU A 102 0.18 16.02 11.28
CA LEU A 102 -1.15 16.48 11.66
C LEU A 102 -2.07 15.32 12.06
N PRO A 103 -3.01 15.52 13.01
CA PRO A 103 -3.96 14.49 13.39
C PRO A 103 -4.92 14.17 12.23
N SER A 104 -5.28 12.89 12.09
CA SER A 104 -6.17 12.40 11.04
C SER A 104 -7.59 12.09 11.52
N THR A 105 -7.97 12.57 12.71
CA THR A 105 -9.27 12.29 13.34
C THR A 105 -10.46 12.88 12.58
N ASN A 106 -10.22 13.90 11.76
CA ASN A 106 -11.20 14.57 10.91
C ASN A 106 -11.40 13.89 9.54
N VAL A 107 -10.54 12.94 9.18
CA VAL A 107 -10.68 12.19 7.93
C VAL A 107 -11.81 11.18 8.08
N PRO A 108 -12.83 11.19 7.19
CA PRO A 108 -13.97 10.30 7.34
C PRO A 108 -13.54 8.84 7.29
N ALA A 109 -14.04 8.04 8.23
CA ALA A 109 -13.95 6.60 8.10
C ALA A 109 -14.69 6.19 6.82
N VAL A 110 -14.08 5.32 6.00
CA VAL A 110 -14.84 4.61 4.99
C VAL A 110 -15.79 3.71 5.77
N LYS A 111 -17.08 4.06 5.79
CA LYS A 111 -18.08 3.11 6.20
C LYS A 111 -18.09 2.02 5.13
N VAL A 112 -17.27 1.01 5.31
CA VAL A 112 -17.54 -0.26 4.67
C VAL A 112 -18.94 -0.61 5.15
N SER A 113 -19.89 -0.61 4.23
CA SER A 113 -21.23 -1.04 4.61
C SER A 113 -21.03 -2.44 5.16
N SER A 114 -21.22 -2.59 6.47
CA SER A 114 -21.26 -3.88 7.16
C SER A 114 -22.53 -4.62 6.75
N GLY A 115 -22.87 -4.53 5.45
CA GLY A 115 -23.92 -5.31 4.84
C GLY A 115 -23.55 -6.77 5.03
N SER A 116 -24.44 -7.53 5.64
CA SER A 116 -24.35 -8.97 5.63
C SER A 116 -24.28 -9.39 4.15
N TYR A 117 -23.14 -9.88 3.70
CA TYR A 117 -23.02 -10.47 2.36
C TYR A 117 -23.53 -11.90 2.43
N ASP A 118 -24.38 -12.27 1.48
CA ASP A 118 -24.84 -13.64 1.33
C ASP A 118 -23.72 -14.47 0.68
N ILE A 119 -22.88 -15.05 1.53
CA ILE A 119 -21.78 -15.93 1.12
C ILE A 119 -21.99 -17.33 1.72
N PRO A 120 -21.59 -18.39 1.01
CA PRO A 120 -21.68 -19.74 1.54
C PRO A 120 -20.91 -19.90 2.85
N SER A 121 -21.52 -20.58 3.81
CA SER A 121 -20.86 -20.93 5.08
C SER A 121 -19.84 -22.08 4.93
N ASP A 122 -19.90 -22.82 3.82
CA ASP A 122 -18.98 -23.93 3.54
C ASP A 122 -17.57 -23.43 3.26
N ILE A 123 -16.63 -23.75 4.14
CA ILE A 123 -15.20 -23.42 4.00
C ILE A 123 -14.58 -23.96 2.70
N LYS A 124 -15.16 -25.01 2.10
CA LYS A 124 -14.71 -25.55 0.79
C LYS A 124 -14.97 -24.60 -0.37
N GLN A 125 -15.84 -23.61 -0.18
CA GLN A 125 -16.11 -22.55 -1.15
C GLN A 125 -15.34 -21.25 -0.81
N ARG A 126 -14.23 -21.39 -0.11
CA ARG A 126 -13.36 -20.29 0.29
C ARG A 126 -11.90 -20.65 0.03
N CYS A 127 -11.03 -19.64 0.17
CA CYS A 127 -9.58 -19.76 0.01
C CYS A 127 -8.86 -19.46 1.34
N PRO A 128 -8.99 -20.31 2.36
CA PRO A 128 -8.49 -20.00 3.71
C PRO A 128 -6.96 -19.76 3.74
N MET A 129 -6.21 -20.31 2.77
CA MET A 129 -4.77 -20.06 2.66
C MET A 129 -4.42 -18.60 2.33
N TRP A 130 -5.37 -17.84 1.77
CA TRP A 130 -5.18 -16.43 1.44
C TRP A 130 -5.75 -15.46 2.48
N GLU A 131 -6.58 -15.93 3.40
CA GLU A 131 -7.23 -15.09 4.42
C GLU A 131 -6.26 -14.29 5.29
N PRO A 132 -5.14 -14.85 5.78
CA PRO A 132 -4.16 -14.06 6.51
C PRO A 132 -3.55 -12.94 5.68
N THR A 133 -3.36 -13.16 4.37
CA THR A 133 -2.84 -12.14 3.46
C THR A 133 -3.88 -11.06 3.20
N PHE A 134 -5.14 -11.41 3.00
CA PHE A 134 -6.23 -10.43 2.88
C PHE A 134 -6.30 -9.54 4.11
N ALA A 135 -6.33 -10.13 5.31
CA ALA A 135 -6.36 -9.39 6.56
C ALA A 135 -5.16 -8.44 6.71
N SER A 136 -3.94 -8.94 6.48
CA SER A 136 -2.71 -8.14 6.61
C SER A 136 -2.65 -6.95 5.65
N MET A 137 -3.30 -7.07 4.50
CA MET A 137 -3.38 -6.02 3.48
C MET A 137 -4.65 -5.16 3.60
N GLY A 138 -5.46 -5.36 4.64
CA GLY A 138 -6.68 -4.61 4.92
C GLY A 138 -7.79 -4.82 3.89
N LEU A 139 -7.83 -5.99 3.25
CA LEU A 139 -8.89 -6.38 2.32
C LEU A 139 -10.02 -7.04 3.10
N GLU A 140 -10.99 -6.25 3.49
CA GLU A 140 -12.09 -6.62 4.38
C GLU A 140 -13.46 -6.53 3.68
N PRO A 141 -14.47 -7.37 4.00
CA PRO A 141 -14.40 -8.50 4.95
C PRO A 141 -13.63 -9.70 4.38
N VAL A 142 -12.76 -10.30 5.18
CA VAL A 142 -11.84 -11.38 4.76
C VAL A 142 -12.56 -12.57 4.15
N GLU A 143 -13.65 -13.01 4.79
CA GLU A 143 -14.42 -14.18 4.34
C GLU A 143 -15.06 -13.96 2.97
N VAL A 144 -15.48 -12.72 2.71
CA VAL A 144 -16.07 -12.34 1.42
C VAL A 144 -15.02 -12.40 0.33
N PHE A 145 -13.84 -11.86 0.55
CA PHE A 145 -12.75 -11.93 -0.43
C PHE A 145 -12.21 -13.34 -0.60
N SER A 146 -12.23 -14.15 0.44
CA SER A 146 -11.92 -15.58 0.40
C SER A 146 -12.89 -16.33 -0.52
N TYR A 147 -14.19 -16.04 -0.41
CA TYR A 147 -15.22 -16.56 -1.31
C TYR A 147 -15.08 -16.04 -2.75
N ILE A 148 -14.81 -14.74 -2.92
CA ILE A 148 -14.57 -14.15 -4.24
C ILE A 148 -13.39 -14.86 -4.92
N ALA A 149 -12.26 -15.03 -4.24
CA ALA A 149 -11.07 -15.69 -4.77
C ALA A 149 -11.38 -17.15 -5.18
N TYR A 150 -12.18 -17.87 -4.40
CA TYR A 150 -12.63 -19.21 -4.77
C TYR A 150 -13.46 -19.18 -6.05
N ARG A 151 -14.44 -18.30 -6.12
CA ARG A 151 -15.36 -18.23 -7.27
C ARG A 151 -14.66 -17.75 -8.54
N GLU A 152 -13.73 -16.80 -8.44
CA GLU A 152 -13.08 -16.18 -9.58
C GLU A 152 -11.90 -17.02 -10.12
N SER A 153 -11.13 -17.65 -9.26
CA SER A 153 -9.88 -18.32 -9.66
C SER A 153 -9.69 -19.73 -9.08
N HIS A 154 -10.63 -20.22 -8.27
CA HIS A 154 -10.44 -21.44 -7.46
C HIS A 154 -9.16 -21.36 -6.61
N CYS A 155 -8.90 -20.20 -6.01
CA CYS A 155 -7.73 -19.90 -5.17
C CYS A 155 -6.38 -19.91 -5.93
N ASN A 156 -6.41 -19.92 -7.26
CA ASN A 156 -5.19 -19.94 -8.07
C ASN A 156 -4.71 -18.52 -8.42
N PRO A 157 -3.57 -18.05 -7.87
CA PRO A 157 -3.07 -16.71 -8.17
C PRO A 157 -2.54 -16.58 -9.62
N LYS A 158 -2.36 -17.71 -10.33
CA LYS A 158 -1.90 -17.72 -11.73
C LYS A 158 -3.03 -17.88 -12.75
N ALA A 159 -4.29 -17.78 -12.31
CA ALA A 159 -5.44 -17.88 -13.20
C ALA A 159 -5.46 -16.72 -14.22
N ILE A 160 -5.69 -17.06 -15.47
CA ILE A 160 -5.90 -16.11 -16.58
C ILE A 160 -7.01 -16.68 -17.48
N ASN A 161 -7.96 -15.85 -17.89
CA ASN A 161 -9.05 -16.23 -18.78
C ASN A 161 -8.76 -15.93 -20.27
N ALA A 162 -7.49 -15.83 -20.65
CA ALA A 162 -7.02 -15.60 -22.01
C ALA A 162 -5.77 -16.43 -22.33
N ARG A 163 -5.47 -16.62 -23.64
CA ARG A 163 -4.23 -17.24 -24.13
C ARG A 163 -3.70 -16.49 -25.35
N TRP A 164 -2.40 -16.61 -25.57
CA TRP A 164 -1.66 -16.01 -26.68
C TRP A 164 -0.81 -17.06 -27.39
N ASP A 165 -0.58 -16.87 -28.68
CA ASP A 165 0.40 -17.63 -29.44
C ASP A 165 1.84 -17.14 -29.14
N SER A 166 2.81 -17.79 -29.75
CA SER A 166 4.24 -17.45 -29.61
C SER A 166 4.59 -16.06 -30.17
N ALA A 167 3.78 -15.53 -31.09
CA ALA A 167 3.93 -14.19 -31.65
C ALA A 167 3.25 -13.10 -30.79
N GLY A 168 2.53 -13.49 -29.73
CA GLY A 168 1.85 -12.59 -28.84
C GLY A 168 0.44 -12.19 -29.26
N ASN A 169 -0.11 -12.84 -30.29
CA ASN A 169 -1.50 -12.60 -30.69
C ASN A 169 -2.46 -13.35 -29.76
N MET A 170 -3.54 -12.71 -29.36
CA MET A 170 -4.55 -13.32 -28.53
C MET A 170 -5.35 -14.34 -29.34
N ILE A 171 -5.27 -15.62 -28.96
CA ILE A 171 -5.94 -16.74 -29.63
C ILE A 171 -7.18 -17.24 -28.89
N TYR A 172 -7.36 -16.82 -27.63
CA TYR A 172 -8.51 -17.19 -26.81
C TYR A 172 -8.76 -16.12 -25.74
N HIS A 173 -10.02 -15.81 -25.49
CA HIS A 173 -10.48 -14.98 -24.38
C HIS A 173 -11.92 -15.31 -24.02
N LEU A 174 -12.29 -15.15 -22.73
CA LEU A 174 -13.67 -15.33 -22.27
C LEU A 174 -14.52 -14.07 -22.40
N ASN A 175 -13.92 -12.88 -22.30
CA ASN A 175 -14.65 -11.63 -22.32
C ASN A 175 -14.95 -11.19 -23.75
N ARG A 176 -16.17 -10.69 -24.03
CA ARG A 176 -16.62 -10.33 -25.39
C ARG A 176 -15.87 -9.14 -25.99
N ASP A 177 -15.36 -8.26 -25.14
CA ASP A 177 -14.64 -7.04 -25.52
C ASP A 177 -13.13 -7.24 -25.72
N LYS A 178 -12.67 -8.50 -25.77
CA LYS A 178 -11.26 -8.89 -25.85
C LYS A 178 -10.42 -8.46 -24.62
N SER A 179 -11.07 -8.02 -23.54
CA SER A 179 -10.40 -7.90 -22.24
C SER A 179 -10.14 -9.29 -21.65
N TRP A 180 -9.27 -9.35 -20.68
CA TRP A 180 -9.02 -10.56 -19.91
C TRP A 180 -8.88 -10.23 -18.43
N ASP A 181 -9.06 -11.25 -17.61
CA ASP A 181 -8.98 -11.17 -16.17
C ASP A 181 -7.80 -12.01 -15.69
N SER A 182 -7.09 -11.53 -14.66
CA SER A 182 -5.83 -12.13 -14.22
C SER A 182 -5.74 -12.22 -12.71
N GLY A 183 -5.13 -13.33 -12.25
CA GLY A 183 -4.73 -13.53 -10.87
C GLY A 183 -5.84 -13.99 -9.94
N LEU A 184 -5.55 -13.96 -8.65
CA LEU A 184 -6.37 -14.52 -7.58
C LEU A 184 -7.82 -13.98 -7.56
N LEU A 185 -7.98 -12.68 -7.75
CA LEU A 185 -9.26 -11.96 -7.71
C LEU A 185 -9.73 -11.52 -9.10
N GLN A 186 -9.15 -12.10 -10.17
CA GLN A 186 -9.52 -11.89 -11.58
C GLN A 186 -9.71 -10.43 -11.96
N ILE A 187 -8.63 -9.66 -11.79
CA ILE A 187 -8.61 -8.24 -12.13
C ILE A 187 -8.63 -8.08 -13.65
N ASN A 188 -9.55 -7.25 -14.16
CA ASN A 188 -9.75 -7.04 -15.58
C ASN A 188 -8.64 -6.17 -16.21
N SER A 189 -8.24 -6.51 -17.42
CA SER A 189 -7.19 -5.84 -18.19
C SER A 189 -7.51 -4.39 -18.59
N SER A 190 -8.76 -3.96 -18.47
CA SER A 190 -9.16 -2.56 -18.68
C SER A 190 -8.57 -1.61 -17.62
N TRP A 191 -8.18 -2.14 -16.46
CA TRP A 191 -7.56 -1.39 -15.38
C TRP A 191 -6.07 -1.07 -15.57
N ILE A 192 -5.49 -1.35 -16.75
CA ILE A 192 -4.02 -1.26 -17.01
C ILE A 192 -3.38 0.02 -16.47
N THR A 193 -3.99 1.19 -16.70
CA THR A 193 -3.42 2.47 -16.25
C THR A 193 -3.29 2.54 -14.73
N SER A 194 -4.31 2.07 -14.02
CA SER A 194 -4.30 2.03 -12.55
C SER A 194 -3.38 0.92 -12.03
N VAL A 195 -3.32 -0.23 -12.72
CA VAL A 195 -2.41 -1.34 -12.37
C VAL A 195 -0.96 -0.88 -12.42
N ARG A 196 -0.55 -0.19 -13.49
CA ARG A 196 0.78 0.41 -13.62
C ARG A 196 1.13 1.27 -12.40
N LYS A 197 0.24 2.18 -12.04
CA LYS A 197 0.43 3.09 -10.91
C LYS A 197 0.49 2.35 -9.57
N VAL A 198 -0.46 1.45 -9.30
CA VAL A 198 -0.61 0.78 -8.00
C VAL A 198 0.47 -0.28 -7.77
N CYS A 199 0.82 -1.02 -8.82
CA CYS A 199 1.80 -2.12 -8.73
C CYS A 199 3.22 -1.68 -9.14
N GLY A 200 3.41 -0.44 -9.59
CA GLY A 200 4.75 0.10 -9.89
C GLY A 200 5.41 -0.52 -11.12
N VAL A 201 4.64 -0.81 -12.18
CA VAL A 201 5.13 -1.37 -13.44
C VAL A 201 4.79 -0.46 -14.61
N ASP A 202 5.68 -0.32 -15.57
CA ASP A 202 5.43 0.38 -16.85
C ASP A 202 6.51 -0.01 -17.88
N SER A 203 6.32 -1.15 -18.53
CA SER A 203 7.22 -1.60 -19.62
C SER A 203 6.82 -1.04 -20.99
N GLY A 204 5.70 -0.33 -21.09
CA GLY A 204 5.09 0.09 -22.35
C GLY A 204 4.25 -1.02 -23.01
N ASP A 205 4.43 -2.27 -22.63
CA ASP A 205 3.64 -3.40 -23.12
C ASP A 205 2.51 -3.74 -22.14
N LYS A 206 1.27 -3.58 -22.59
CA LYS A 206 0.07 -3.84 -21.80
C LYS A 206 0.04 -5.27 -21.22
N ARG A 207 0.38 -6.28 -22.03
CA ARG A 207 0.33 -7.68 -21.61
C ARG A 207 1.37 -7.93 -20.53
N LYS A 208 2.62 -7.51 -20.79
CA LYS A 208 3.73 -7.69 -19.86
C LYS A 208 3.47 -7.00 -18.52
N ASP A 209 2.93 -5.79 -18.55
CA ASP A 209 2.61 -5.05 -17.34
C ASP A 209 1.49 -5.72 -16.52
N LEU A 210 0.50 -6.33 -17.19
CA LEU A 210 -0.59 -7.04 -16.51
C LEU A 210 -0.17 -8.42 -15.96
N GLU A 211 0.98 -8.97 -16.35
CA GLU A 211 1.53 -10.18 -15.74
C GLU A 211 1.84 -10.00 -14.24
N VAL A 212 2.05 -8.75 -13.78
CA VAL A 212 2.20 -8.44 -12.35
C VAL A 212 0.97 -8.84 -11.52
N LEU A 213 -0.21 -8.90 -12.13
CA LEU A 213 -1.43 -9.37 -11.46
C LEU A 213 -1.42 -10.87 -11.14
N LEU A 214 -0.45 -11.63 -11.66
CA LEU A 214 -0.21 -13.02 -11.28
C LEU A 214 0.62 -13.15 -10.00
N ASP A 215 1.19 -12.05 -9.52
CA ASP A 215 1.68 -11.93 -8.16
C ASP A 215 0.49 -11.68 -7.21
N PRO A 216 0.22 -12.58 -6.25
CA PRO A 216 -0.91 -12.44 -5.34
C PRO A 216 -0.85 -11.15 -4.51
N VAL A 217 0.33 -10.66 -4.17
CA VAL A 217 0.49 -9.42 -3.39
C VAL A 217 0.01 -8.23 -4.20
N CYS A 218 0.46 -8.09 -5.47
CA CYS A 218 -0.03 -7.02 -6.34
C CYS A 218 -1.54 -7.17 -6.63
N ASN A 219 -2.02 -8.40 -6.87
CA ASN A 219 -3.43 -8.67 -7.16
C ASN A 219 -4.33 -8.24 -5.99
N ILE A 220 -3.98 -8.60 -4.76
CA ILE A 220 -4.70 -8.23 -3.54
C ILE A 220 -4.62 -6.71 -3.30
N LYS A 221 -3.44 -6.12 -3.47
CA LYS A 221 -3.25 -4.66 -3.36
C LYS A 221 -4.14 -3.91 -4.36
N PHE A 222 -4.25 -4.42 -5.58
CA PHE A 222 -5.10 -3.81 -6.59
C PHE A 222 -6.59 -4.03 -6.31
N ALA A 223 -7.00 -5.19 -5.79
CA ALA A 223 -8.37 -5.41 -5.33
C ALA A 223 -8.76 -4.45 -4.21
N LYS A 224 -7.85 -4.21 -3.27
CA LYS A 224 -8.03 -3.17 -2.23
C LYS A 224 -8.21 -1.78 -2.84
N PHE A 225 -7.42 -1.44 -3.84
CA PHE A 225 -7.58 -0.19 -4.60
C PHE A 225 -8.97 -0.09 -5.25
N ILE A 226 -9.46 -1.15 -5.91
CA ILE A 226 -10.81 -1.18 -6.50
C ILE A 226 -11.86 -0.96 -5.41
N MET A 227 -11.77 -1.69 -4.31
CA MET A 227 -12.72 -1.59 -3.19
C MET A 227 -12.76 -0.16 -2.62
N ASP A 228 -11.61 0.43 -2.36
CA ASP A 228 -11.50 1.79 -1.84
C ASP A 228 -12.11 2.84 -2.79
N ASN A 229 -11.98 2.62 -4.10
CA ASN A 229 -12.53 3.52 -5.13
C ASN A 229 -14.02 3.25 -5.44
N SER A 230 -14.56 2.13 -5.00
CA SER A 230 -15.99 1.80 -5.14
C SER A 230 -16.80 2.04 -3.86
N ALA A 231 -16.27 2.82 -2.92
CA ALA A 231 -16.88 3.07 -1.62
C ALA A 231 -17.20 1.77 -0.84
N GLY A 232 -16.32 0.79 -0.94
CA GLY A 232 -16.50 -0.53 -0.30
C GLY A 232 -17.52 -1.44 -0.98
N LYS A 233 -18.04 -1.06 -2.15
CA LYS A 233 -18.98 -1.91 -2.90
C LYS A 233 -18.25 -3.01 -3.65
N LEU A 234 -18.78 -4.22 -3.59
CA LEU A 234 -18.21 -5.40 -4.22
C LEU A 234 -18.86 -5.71 -5.59
N GLY A 235 -19.48 -4.73 -6.21
CA GLY A 235 -20.17 -4.86 -7.50
C GLY A 235 -19.26 -5.33 -8.65
N ASN A 236 -17.96 -5.02 -8.59
CA ASN A 236 -16.97 -5.51 -9.56
C ASN A 236 -16.90 -7.05 -9.57
N TRP A 237 -17.18 -7.69 -8.44
CA TRP A 237 -17.23 -9.14 -8.30
C TRP A 237 -18.66 -9.67 -8.19
N ARG A 238 -19.67 -8.86 -8.51
CA ARG A 238 -21.09 -9.24 -8.43
C ARG A 238 -21.50 -9.84 -7.08
N VAL A 239 -20.89 -9.34 -6.02
CA VAL A 239 -21.27 -9.67 -4.64
C VAL A 239 -22.06 -8.50 -4.09
N TYR A 240 -23.27 -8.76 -3.63
CA TYR A 240 -24.20 -7.75 -3.14
C TYR A 240 -24.52 -8.03 -1.68
N SER A 241 -24.73 -6.97 -0.90
CA SER A 241 -25.22 -7.12 0.47
C SER A 241 -26.65 -7.67 0.45
N SER A 242 -26.93 -8.65 1.31
CA SER A 242 -28.30 -9.01 1.64
C SER A 242 -29.00 -7.78 2.24
N LYS A 243 -30.16 -7.44 1.70
CA LYS A 243 -31.00 -6.34 2.22
C LYS A 243 -31.67 -6.75 3.51
#